data_52e0ebe8bd6c20f1e413a3e79fc1c7fd
#
_entry.id   52e0ebe8bd6c20f1e413a3e79fc1c7fd
#
_cell.length_a   1.000
_cell.length_b   1.000
_cell.length_c   1.000
_cell.angle_alpha   90.00
_cell.angle_beta   90.00
_cell.angle_gamma   90.00
#
_symmetry.space_group_name_H-M   'P 1'
#
loop_
_entity.id
_entity.type
_entity.pdbx_description
1 polymer ?
#
loop_
_entity_poly.entity_id
_entity_poly.type
_entity_poly.pdbx_seq_one_letter_code
_entity_poly.pdbx_strand_id
1 'polypeptide(L)'
;MHTKRHLLALLALAGLGLTAHAQTAATDWPNKPIRWVVPFPPGGAMDAIARTLGEKAAKSLGQPFVIENKPGAGGNIGADFVAKQPGDGYTMMITSIGMATNKPLYGKLNYDPVKDFAPVSLLAVVPNVLVTNATQPDVKTARDVIA
;
A
#
# COMPACT_ATOMS: atom_id res chain seq x y z
N MET A 1 -55.57 21.73 37.03
CA MET A 1 -54.82 22.09 35.81
C MET A 1 -53.26 21.95 35.95
N HIS A 2 -52.76 21.58 37.09
CA HIS A 2 -51.28 21.51 37.32
C HIS A 2 -50.63 20.15 36.93
N THR A 3 -51.37 19.06 36.96
CA THR A 3 -50.84 17.69 36.68
C THR A 3 -50.37 17.49 35.22
N LYS A 4 -51.01 18.15 34.27
CA LYS A 4 -50.64 18.01 32.82
C LYS A 4 -49.29 18.73 32.50
N ARG A 5 -48.93 19.77 33.23
CA ARG A 5 -47.69 20.53 33.06
C ARG A 5 -46.47 19.75 33.54
N HIS A 6 -46.62 18.99 34.63
CA HIS A 6 -45.56 18.18 35.17
C HIS A 6 -45.27 16.92 34.29
N LEU A 7 -46.30 16.39 33.62
CA LEU A 7 -46.16 15.25 32.72
C LEU A 7 -45.36 15.63 31.46
N LEU A 8 -45.59 16.83 30.92
CA LEU A 8 -44.86 17.34 29.77
C LEU A 8 -43.40 17.68 30.10
N ALA A 9 -43.11 18.15 31.31
CA ALA A 9 -41.75 18.43 31.73
C ALA A 9 -40.92 17.14 31.94
N LEU A 10 -41.55 16.07 32.42
CA LEU A 10 -40.89 14.76 32.57
C LEU A 10 -40.58 14.09 31.23
N LEU A 11 -41.44 14.26 30.23
CA LEU A 11 -41.18 13.76 28.88
C LEU A 11 -40.05 14.52 28.16
N ALA A 12 -39.90 15.82 28.42
CA ALA A 12 -38.83 16.63 27.84
C ALA A 12 -37.44 16.30 28.43
N LEU A 13 -37.36 15.91 29.71
CA LEU A 13 -36.11 15.48 30.34
C LEU A 13 -35.66 14.07 29.90
N ALA A 14 -36.60 13.20 29.54
CA ALA A 14 -36.29 11.86 29.05
C ALA A 14 -35.72 11.85 27.62
N GLY A 15 -35.96 12.91 26.85
CA GLY A 15 -35.45 13.06 25.46
C GLY A 15 -34.00 13.53 25.34
N LEU A 16 -33.40 14.09 26.41
CA LEU A 16 -32.02 14.64 26.38
C LEU A 16 -30.93 13.60 26.73
N GLY A 17 -31.29 12.37 27.08
CA GLY A 17 -30.37 11.36 27.57
C GLY A 17 -29.83 10.37 26.53
N LEU A 18 -30.20 10.48 25.25
CA LEU A 18 -29.90 9.47 24.22
C LEU A 18 -29.05 9.99 23.05
N THR A 19 -28.26 11.02 23.23
CA THR A 19 -27.09 11.20 22.37
C THR A 19 -25.98 10.25 22.88
N ALA A 20 -26.21 8.95 22.73
CA ALA A 20 -25.11 8.02 22.74
C ALA A 20 -24.17 8.47 21.61
N HIS A 21 -23.11 9.17 21.98
CA HIS A 21 -21.97 9.34 21.10
C HIS A 21 -21.49 7.91 20.83
N ALA A 22 -21.85 7.39 19.65
CA ALA A 22 -21.08 6.33 19.06
C ALA A 22 -19.68 6.93 18.87
N GLN A 23 -18.88 6.91 19.94
CA GLN A 23 -17.45 6.97 19.83
C GLN A 23 -17.11 5.81 18.90
N THR A 24 -16.93 6.12 17.61
CA THR A 24 -16.16 5.27 16.74
C THR A 24 -14.85 5.07 17.50
N ALA A 25 -14.72 3.90 18.16
CA ALA A 25 -13.47 3.50 18.74
C ALA A 25 -12.45 3.72 17.64
N ALA A 26 -11.55 4.68 17.84
CA ALA A 26 -10.40 4.85 16.97
C ALA A 26 -9.80 3.45 16.97
N THR A 27 -9.94 2.75 15.85
CA THR A 27 -9.41 1.40 15.75
C THR A 27 -7.93 1.59 16.02
N ASP A 28 -7.43 0.94 17.09
CA ASP A 28 -6.00 0.96 17.45
C ASP A 28 -5.24 0.29 16.31
N TRP A 29 -5.07 1.03 15.22
CA TRP A 29 -4.30 0.58 14.07
C TRP A 29 -2.85 1.00 14.28
N PRO A 30 -1.91 0.05 14.07
CA PRO A 30 -2.08 -1.37 13.79
C PRO A 30 -2.22 -2.19 15.09
N ASN A 31 -3.17 -3.14 15.13
CA ASN A 31 -3.37 -4.06 16.26
C ASN A 31 -3.01 -5.53 15.91
N LYS A 32 -2.51 -5.77 14.70
CA LYS A 32 -2.06 -7.09 14.20
C LYS A 32 -0.88 -6.89 13.23
N PRO A 33 -0.14 -7.97 12.91
CA PRO A 33 0.97 -7.91 11.96
C PRO A 33 0.58 -7.29 10.61
N ILE A 34 1.48 -6.48 10.05
CA ILE A 34 1.33 -5.87 8.74
C ILE A 34 2.08 -6.72 7.71
N ARG A 35 1.40 -7.15 6.65
CA ARG A 35 2.01 -7.86 5.54
C ARG A 35 2.60 -6.86 4.56
N TRP A 36 3.87 -7.04 4.22
CA TRP A 36 4.55 -6.23 3.22
C TRP A 36 5.02 -7.09 2.05
N VAL A 37 4.33 -6.98 0.93
CA VAL A 37 4.59 -7.76 -0.28
C VAL A 37 5.73 -7.14 -1.06
N VAL A 38 6.72 -7.96 -1.40
CA VAL A 38 7.83 -7.65 -2.29
C VAL A 38 7.62 -8.44 -3.58
N PRO A 39 7.27 -7.81 -4.72
CA PRO A 39 6.94 -8.51 -5.96
C PRO A 39 8.19 -8.96 -6.76
N PHE A 40 9.29 -9.23 -6.04
CA PHE A 40 10.58 -9.65 -6.58
C PHE A 40 11.18 -10.76 -5.73
N PRO A 41 12.16 -11.51 -6.27
CA PRO A 41 12.85 -12.56 -5.51
C PRO A 41 13.50 -11.99 -4.24
N PRO A 42 13.62 -12.83 -3.19
CA PRO A 42 14.32 -12.44 -1.97
C PRO A 42 15.81 -12.16 -2.24
N GLY A 43 16.39 -11.29 -1.42
CA GLY A 43 17.80 -10.88 -1.52
C GLY A 43 18.09 -9.76 -2.51
N GLY A 44 17.10 -9.30 -3.27
CA GLY A 44 17.24 -8.12 -4.14
C GLY A 44 17.14 -6.80 -3.36
N ALA A 45 17.40 -5.68 -4.06
CA ALA A 45 17.38 -4.34 -3.44
C ALA A 45 16.03 -4.02 -2.76
N MET A 46 14.91 -4.36 -3.38
CA MET A 46 13.58 -4.11 -2.79
C MET A 46 13.32 -4.97 -1.55
N ASP A 47 13.78 -6.20 -1.53
CA ASP A 47 13.70 -7.08 -0.37
C ASP A 47 14.53 -6.52 0.79
N ALA A 48 15.76 -6.07 0.53
CA ALA A 48 16.61 -5.44 1.53
C ALA A 48 15.98 -4.15 2.10
N ILE A 49 15.43 -3.29 1.25
CA ILE A 49 14.73 -2.07 1.67
C ILE A 49 13.51 -2.42 2.54
N ALA A 50 12.66 -3.35 2.09
CA ALA A 50 11.47 -3.75 2.82
C ALA A 50 11.80 -4.33 4.20
N ARG A 51 12.83 -5.17 4.32
CA ARG A 51 13.26 -5.75 5.61
C ARG A 51 13.82 -4.67 6.54
N THR A 52 14.72 -3.81 6.03
CA THR A 52 15.36 -2.75 6.83
C THR A 52 14.34 -1.74 7.34
N LEU A 53 13.44 -1.27 6.47
CA LEU A 53 12.41 -0.32 6.85
C LEU A 53 11.31 -0.97 7.70
N GLY A 54 10.92 -2.21 7.37
CA GLY A 54 9.93 -2.97 8.13
C GLY A 54 10.37 -3.21 9.57
N GLU A 55 11.64 -3.51 9.82
CA GLU A 55 12.18 -3.63 11.17
C GLU A 55 12.09 -2.32 11.97
N LYS A 56 12.42 -1.18 11.31
CA LYS A 56 12.32 0.13 11.95
C LYS A 56 10.87 0.54 12.19
N ALA A 57 9.99 0.33 11.21
CA ALA A 57 8.58 0.65 11.32
C ALA A 57 7.89 -0.21 12.40
N ALA A 58 8.28 -1.48 12.54
CA ALA A 58 7.77 -2.36 13.58
C ALA A 58 8.06 -1.83 15.00
N LYS A 59 9.25 -1.26 15.21
CA LYS A 59 9.61 -0.62 16.50
C LYS A 59 8.74 0.60 16.81
N SER A 60 8.39 1.38 15.79
CA SER A 60 7.57 2.59 15.95
C SER A 60 6.08 2.29 16.09
N LEU A 61 5.58 1.28 15.37
CA LEU A 61 4.15 0.95 15.30
C LEU A 61 3.73 -0.15 16.28
N GLY A 62 4.69 -0.80 16.95
CA GLY A 62 4.40 -1.87 17.91
C GLY A 62 3.89 -3.18 17.30
N GLN A 63 3.91 -3.30 15.97
CA GLN A 63 3.44 -4.49 15.26
C GLN A 63 4.48 -4.95 14.24
N PRO A 64 4.72 -6.26 14.09
CA PRO A 64 5.70 -6.78 13.16
C PRO A 64 5.28 -6.59 11.70
N PHE A 65 6.27 -6.36 10.83
CA PHE A 65 6.12 -6.40 9.39
C PHE A 65 6.53 -7.78 8.87
N VAL A 66 5.59 -8.50 8.26
CA VAL A 66 5.82 -9.79 7.64
C VAL A 66 6.15 -9.57 6.17
N ILE A 67 7.41 -9.75 5.79
CA ILE A 67 7.87 -9.59 4.41
C ILE A 67 7.55 -10.85 3.61
N GLU A 68 6.79 -10.69 2.55
CA GLU A 68 6.34 -11.79 1.69
C GLU A 68 6.78 -11.54 0.24
N ASN A 69 7.70 -12.37 -0.28
CA ASN A 69 8.15 -12.28 -1.65
C ASN A 69 7.15 -12.99 -2.59
N LYS A 70 6.61 -12.26 -3.57
CA LYS A 70 5.70 -12.78 -4.62
C LYS A 70 6.22 -12.39 -6.00
N PRO A 71 7.30 -13.01 -6.48
CA PRO A 71 7.91 -12.68 -7.76
C PRO A 71 7.09 -13.18 -8.95
N GLY A 72 7.38 -12.63 -10.12
CA GLY A 72 6.89 -13.11 -11.41
C GLY A 72 6.21 -12.04 -12.25
N ALA A 73 6.26 -12.24 -13.58
CA ALA A 73 5.68 -11.35 -14.59
C ALA A 73 6.00 -9.87 -14.38
N GLY A 74 7.29 -9.52 -14.12
CA GLY A 74 7.69 -8.14 -13.86
C GLY A 74 7.06 -7.50 -12.62
N GLY A 75 6.65 -8.31 -11.63
CA GLY A 75 5.98 -7.85 -10.42
C GLY A 75 4.44 -7.92 -10.47
N ASN A 76 3.87 -8.27 -11.63
CA ASN A 76 2.42 -8.30 -11.81
C ASN A 76 1.71 -9.32 -10.90
N ILE A 77 2.37 -10.45 -10.56
CA ILE A 77 1.80 -11.47 -9.66
C ILE A 77 1.61 -10.89 -8.25
N GLY A 78 2.62 -10.22 -7.73
CA GLY A 78 2.52 -9.58 -6.43
C GLY A 78 1.52 -8.42 -6.41
N ALA A 79 1.49 -7.62 -7.49
CA ALA A 79 0.56 -6.51 -7.63
C ALA A 79 -0.91 -6.99 -7.70
N ASP A 80 -1.21 -8.00 -8.52
CA ASP A 80 -2.54 -8.60 -8.60
C ASP A 80 -3.00 -9.16 -7.25
N PHE A 81 -2.08 -9.80 -6.51
CA PHE A 81 -2.38 -10.29 -5.18
C PHE A 81 -2.77 -9.14 -4.23
N VAL A 82 -2.00 -8.05 -4.20
CA VAL A 82 -2.25 -6.92 -3.28
C VAL A 82 -3.52 -6.15 -3.68
N ALA A 83 -3.77 -5.96 -4.97
CA ALA A 83 -4.98 -5.30 -5.46
C ALA A 83 -6.28 -5.97 -4.99
N LYS A 84 -6.24 -7.27 -4.67
CA LYS A 84 -7.38 -8.05 -4.19
C LYS A 84 -7.50 -8.10 -2.67
N GLN A 85 -6.59 -7.48 -1.93
CA GLN A 85 -6.65 -7.46 -0.46
C GLN A 85 -7.56 -6.32 0.03
N PRO A 86 -8.10 -6.44 1.25
CA PRO A 86 -8.80 -5.32 1.88
C PRO A 86 -7.91 -4.07 1.97
N GLY A 87 -8.50 -2.90 1.73
CA GLY A 87 -7.83 -1.60 1.83
C GLY A 87 -7.73 -1.09 3.28
N ASP A 88 -7.46 -1.99 4.24
CA ASP A 88 -7.42 -1.72 5.68
C ASP A 88 -6.03 -1.32 6.21
N GLY A 89 -5.03 -1.22 5.32
CA GLY A 89 -3.65 -0.89 5.66
C GLY A 89 -2.80 -2.06 6.17
N TYR A 90 -3.36 -3.27 6.31
CA TYR A 90 -2.61 -4.44 6.78
C TYR A 90 -1.93 -5.24 5.67
N THR A 91 -2.18 -4.90 4.41
CA THR A 91 -1.41 -5.42 3.29
C THR A 91 -0.92 -4.26 2.44
N MET A 92 0.40 -4.14 2.34
CA MET A 92 1.04 -3.13 1.52
C MET A 92 2.08 -3.78 0.60
N MET A 93 2.53 -3.04 -0.39
CA MET A 93 3.52 -3.50 -1.37
C MET A 93 4.61 -2.46 -1.55
N ILE A 94 5.86 -2.93 -1.69
CA ILE A 94 6.91 -2.11 -2.28
C ILE A 94 6.92 -2.34 -3.80
N THR A 95 7.03 -1.27 -4.56
CA THR A 95 7.03 -1.37 -6.02
C THR A 95 8.06 -0.44 -6.66
N SER A 96 8.22 -0.53 -7.96
CA SER A 96 9.12 0.30 -8.75
C SER A 96 8.38 0.88 -9.96
N ILE A 97 9.13 1.43 -10.88
CA ILE A 97 8.64 1.96 -12.16
C ILE A 97 7.75 0.97 -12.93
N GLY A 98 7.88 -0.35 -12.66
CA GLY A 98 7.02 -1.38 -13.24
C GLY A 98 5.52 -1.10 -13.10
N MET A 99 5.08 -0.48 -12.00
CA MET A 99 3.67 -0.10 -11.84
C MET A 99 3.18 0.83 -12.96
N ALA A 100 4.03 1.73 -13.44
CA ALA A 100 3.68 2.64 -14.55
C ALA A 100 3.84 1.99 -15.92
N THR A 101 4.84 1.09 -16.09
CA THR A 101 5.22 0.55 -17.40
C THR A 101 4.61 -0.80 -17.71
N ASN A 102 4.12 -1.54 -16.72
CA ASN A 102 3.60 -2.89 -16.96
C ASN A 102 2.31 -2.90 -17.80
N LYS A 103 1.44 -1.90 -17.67
CA LYS A 103 0.21 -1.84 -18.49
C LYS A 103 0.48 -1.80 -19.99
N PRO A 104 1.34 -0.90 -20.51
CA PRO A 104 1.71 -0.93 -21.93
C PRO A 104 2.55 -2.15 -22.34
N LEU A 105 3.38 -2.71 -21.44
CA LEU A 105 4.23 -3.86 -21.77
C LEU A 105 3.47 -5.18 -21.85
N TYR A 106 2.54 -5.43 -20.94
CA TYR A 106 1.80 -6.68 -20.84
C TYR A 106 0.40 -6.62 -21.48
N GLY A 107 -0.04 -5.44 -21.91
CA GLY A 107 -1.34 -5.20 -22.52
C GLY A 107 -2.50 -5.37 -21.54
N LYS A 108 -2.78 -6.61 -21.10
CA LYS A 108 -3.88 -6.92 -20.18
C LYS A 108 -3.34 -7.25 -18.78
N LEU A 109 -3.76 -6.46 -17.79
CA LEU A 109 -3.53 -6.71 -16.38
C LEU A 109 -4.85 -7.07 -15.69
N ASN A 110 -4.79 -7.85 -14.61
CA ASN A 110 -5.95 -8.21 -13.79
C ASN A 110 -6.22 -7.16 -12.68
N TYR A 111 -5.50 -6.05 -12.70
CA TYR A 111 -5.62 -4.92 -11.77
C TYR A 111 -5.40 -3.61 -12.52
N ASP A 112 -5.87 -2.51 -11.96
CA ASP A 112 -5.57 -1.16 -12.46
C ASP A 112 -4.48 -0.54 -11.58
N PRO A 113 -3.29 -0.22 -12.13
CA PRO A 113 -2.16 0.30 -11.35
C PRO A 113 -2.42 1.67 -10.71
N VAL A 114 -3.46 2.38 -11.13
CA VAL A 114 -3.81 3.71 -10.61
C VAL A 114 -4.98 3.65 -9.64
N LYS A 115 -5.99 2.81 -9.93
CA LYS A 115 -7.25 2.80 -9.17
C LYS A 115 -7.25 1.83 -8.00
N ASP A 116 -6.51 0.72 -8.12
CA ASP A 116 -6.56 -0.36 -7.14
C ASP A 116 -5.51 -0.21 -6.03
N PHE A 117 -4.73 0.89 -6.04
CA PHE A 117 -3.70 1.14 -5.05
C PHE A 117 -3.77 2.58 -4.51
N ALA A 118 -3.54 2.70 -3.21
CA ALA A 118 -3.32 3.98 -2.55
C ALA A 118 -1.81 4.15 -2.29
N PRO A 119 -1.14 5.16 -2.90
CA PRO A 119 0.28 5.41 -2.65
C PRO A 119 0.49 5.92 -1.22
N VAL A 120 1.50 5.38 -0.53
CA VAL A 120 1.82 5.73 0.86
C VAL A 120 3.03 6.67 0.91
N SER A 121 4.17 6.26 0.36
CA SER A 121 5.41 7.05 0.41
C SER A 121 6.39 6.64 -0.67
N LEU A 122 7.19 7.60 -1.12
CA LEU A 122 8.39 7.36 -1.92
C LEU A 122 9.54 6.96 -0.99
N LEU A 123 10.00 5.71 -1.09
CA LEU A 123 11.02 5.16 -0.20
C LEU A 123 12.45 5.49 -0.64
N ALA A 124 12.72 5.47 -1.94
CA ALA A 124 14.04 5.73 -2.52
C ALA A 124 13.93 6.18 -3.97
N VAL A 125 14.93 6.90 -4.44
CA VAL A 125 15.14 7.23 -5.85
C VAL A 125 16.43 6.58 -6.30
N VAL A 126 16.34 5.78 -7.38
CA VAL A 126 17.49 5.08 -7.96
C VAL A 126 17.63 5.51 -9.42
N PRO A 127 18.81 5.94 -9.86
CA PRO A 127 19.02 6.29 -11.27
C PRO A 127 18.96 5.04 -12.15
N ASN A 128 18.32 5.17 -13.30
CA ASN A 128 18.39 4.15 -14.35
C ASN A 128 19.59 4.43 -15.24
N VAL A 129 20.34 3.39 -15.58
CA VAL A 129 21.51 3.45 -16.45
C VAL A 129 21.28 2.56 -17.66
N LEU A 130 21.36 3.13 -18.86
CA LEU A 130 21.35 2.36 -20.10
C LEU A 130 22.77 1.82 -20.33
N VAL A 131 22.88 0.51 -20.44
CA VAL A 131 24.16 -0.16 -20.71
C VAL A 131 24.06 -0.96 -22.01
N THR A 132 25.15 -1.04 -22.74
CA THR A 132 25.30 -1.88 -23.93
C THR A 132 26.47 -2.84 -23.75
N ASN A 133 26.49 -3.91 -24.54
CA ASN A 133 27.61 -4.84 -24.56
C ASN A 133 28.85 -4.16 -25.18
N ALA A 134 30.02 -4.30 -24.55
CA ALA A 134 31.29 -3.77 -25.05
C ALA A 134 31.70 -4.33 -26.42
N THR A 135 31.11 -5.44 -26.86
CA THR A 135 31.32 -6.02 -28.19
C THR A 135 30.53 -5.31 -29.31
N GLN A 136 29.74 -4.28 -28.98
CA GLN A 136 29.01 -3.45 -29.95
C GLN A 136 29.65 -2.06 -30.04
N PRO A 137 30.78 -1.91 -30.72
CA PRO A 137 31.58 -0.67 -30.72
C PRO A 137 30.87 0.52 -31.41
N ASP A 138 29.87 0.26 -32.22
CA ASP A 138 29.12 1.30 -32.97
C ASP A 138 27.99 1.94 -32.12
N VAL A 139 27.62 1.35 -30.99
CA VAL A 139 26.61 1.88 -30.07
C VAL A 139 27.27 2.81 -29.06
N LYS A 140 27.30 4.12 -29.35
CA LYS A 140 27.92 5.15 -28.50
C LYS A 140 26.92 6.08 -27.82
N THR A 141 25.71 6.14 -28.33
CA THR A 141 24.65 7.03 -27.83
C THR A 141 23.34 6.30 -27.65
N ALA A 142 22.42 6.88 -26.90
CA ALA A 142 21.06 6.32 -26.78
C ALA A 142 20.33 6.24 -28.12
N ARG A 143 20.66 7.12 -29.07
CA ARG A 143 20.09 7.10 -30.43
C ARG A 143 20.52 5.86 -31.22
N ASP A 144 21.77 5.44 -31.06
CA ASP A 144 22.30 4.26 -31.73
C ASP A 144 21.65 2.95 -31.26
N VAL A 145 21.03 2.98 -30.07
CA VAL A 145 20.26 1.83 -29.53
C VAL A 145 18.86 1.75 -30.14
N ILE A 146 18.31 2.86 -30.61
CA ILE A 146 16.93 2.98 -31.10
C ILE A 146 16.89 2.83 -32.65
N ALA A 147 17.99 3.08 -33.31
CA ALA A 147 18.13 2.94 -34.77
C ALA A 147 18.23 1.49 -35.20
#